data_edf1e6dfbdaa58225d7399f6e9526394
#
_entry.id   edf1e6dfbdaa58225d7399f6e9526394
#
_cell.length_a   1.000
_cell.length_b   1.000
_cell.length_c   1.000
_cell.angle_alpha   90.00
_cell.angle_beta   90.00
_cell.angle_gamma   90.00
#
_symmetry.space_group_name_H-M   'P 1'
#
loop_
_entity.id
_entity.type
_entity.pdbx_description
1 polymer ?
#
loop_
_entity_poly.entity_id
_entity_poly.type
_entity_poly.pdbx_seq_one_letter_code
_entity_poly.pdbx_strand_id
1 'polypeptide(L)'
;MDGLNREINDFDLIIKNGTLVDGTGAKSKAGNIAIKNGVIAAIGNFSGKANEVIDANNLVVTPGFVDIHTHYDGQAIWDSQLKPSSIHGVTTVVMGNCGVGFAPCKPEDRVKLVELMEGVEDIPAPVMHEGLNWQWETFEEYIKALEKNKLDIDICALLPHAALRVYVMGERAIKHEVATKEDMQIMRKLAKEAVEAGAFGFSTSRTISHKSLKGEYTPTLRAHEDELTAIAMGLSDAGSGFIEIVSDWNEPDPETEFEVLKRIVRKSGRPLVFSCTQRHDRPYFWEDLMAMARQAQKEGLPIRPVVTPRPIGLLLGLNGSQNPFSGTDTYKSISDLPLDRRVIEMRKDEIKNKILSEDPIKGSTFPLINRIGYTKMYRFGSPPNYNPKPEESIEAMAKEKGMTAAELAYEILIENDGNNFIYAPLVNYADHTFGVCKKMLDDKNAIMGLGDGGAHVGFILDAGYPTWLISYW
;
A
#
# COMPACT_ATOMS: atom_id res chain seq x y z
N MET A 1 -51.71 -6.05 -30.74
CA MET A 1 -51.44 -6.29 -29.29
C MET A 1 -50.44 -7.44 -29.20
N ASP A 2 -49.14 -7.13 -29.40
CA ASP A 2 -48.11 -8.13 -29.23
C ASP A 2 -47.61 -8.04 -27.81
N GLY A 3 -48.12 -8.94 -26.97
CA GLY A 3 -47.61 -9.15 -25.62
C GLY A 3 -46.21 -9.82 -25.74
N LEU A 4 -45.17 -9.04 -25.62
CA LEU A 4 -43.84 -9.56 -25.37
C LEU A 4 -43.89 -10.31 -24.02
N ASN A 5 -44.02 -11.65 -24.10
CA ASN A 5 -43.68 -12.55 -23.03
C ASN A 5 -42.18 -12.35 -22.74
N ARG A 6 -41.80 -11.42 -21.84
CA ARG A 6 -40.47 -11.41 -21.25
C ARG A 6 -40.37 -12.69 -20.43
N GLU A 7 -39.67 -13.70 -20.96
CA GLU A 7 -39.22 -14.81 -20.11
C GLU A 7 -38.49 -14.21 -18.90
N ILE A 8 -39.03 -14.41 -17.72
CA ILE A 8 -38.36 -13.98 -16.49
C ILE A 8 -37.24 -14.95 -16.27
N ASN A 9 -35.97 -14.48 -16.46
CA ASN A 9 -34.84 -15.30 -16.14
C ASN A 9 -34.68 -15.48 -14.64
N ASP A 10 -34.35 -16.71 -14.22
CA ASP A 10 -34.17 -17.07 -12.82
C ASP A 10 -32.98 -16.34 -12.19
N PHE A 11 -31.92 -16.07 -13.01
CA PHE A 11 -30.66 -15.48 -12.58
C PHE A 11 -30.25 -14.31 -13.48
N ASP A 12 -29.38 -13.44 -12.95
CA ASP A 12 -28.80 -12.34 -13.73
C ASP A 12 -27.62 -12.85 -14.54
N LEU A 13 -26.75 -13.68 -13.94
CA LEU A 13 -25.57 -14.25 -14.56
C LEU A 13 -25.40 -15.72 -14.14
N ILE A 14 -24.99 -16.55 -15.07
CA ILE A 14 -24.50 -17.90 -14.80
C ILE A 14 -23.08 -18.06 -15.35
N ILE A 15 -22.17 -18.51 -14.51
CA ILE A 15 -20.80 -18.94 -14.91
C ILE A 15 -20.84 -20.47 -14.96
N LYS A 16 -20.58 -21.06 -16.13
CA LYS A 16 -20.64 -22.51 -16.38
C LYS A 16 -19.27 -23.13 -16.60
N ASN A 17 -19.18 -24.44 -16.30
CA ASN A 17 -18.05 -25.32 -16.67
C ASN A 17 -16.71 -24.89 -16.06
N GLY A 18 -16.68 -24.06 -15.01
CA GLY A 18 -15.45 -23.58 -14.40
C GLY A 18 -14.83 -24.57 -13.41
N THR A 19 -13.53 -24.44 -13.21
CA THR A 19 -12.84 -25.04 -12.06
C THR A 19 -12.92 -24.09 -10.88
N LEU A 20 -13.76 -24.40 -9.90
CA LEU A 20 -14.03 -23.52 -8.76
C LEU A 20 -12.96 -23.67 -7.69
N VAL A 21 -12.35 -22.56 -7.29
CA VAL A 21 -11.42 -22.41 -6.15
C VAL A 21 -12.00 -21.33 -5.23
N ASP A 22 -12.58 -21.73 -4.12
CA ASP A 22 -13.43 -20.86 -3.28
C ASP A 22 -12.67 -20.04 -2.21
N GLY A 23 -11.34 -20.14 -2.18
CA GLY A 23 -10.50 -19.42 -1.22
C GLY A 23 -10.47 -20.01 0.20
N THR A 24 -11.18 -21.08 0.47
CA THR A 24 -11.22 -21.73 1.81
C THR A 24 -10.04 -22.67 2.08
N GLY A 25 -9.19 -22.93 1.06
CA GLY A 25 -8.16 -23.98 1.10
C GLY A 25 -8.67 -25.38 0.77
N ALA A 26 -9.95 -25.52 0.44
CA ALA A 26 -10.52 -26.78 -0.04
C ALA A 26 -10.00 -27.11 -1.46
N LYS A 27 -10.04 -28.40 -1.83
CA LYS A 27 -9.69 -28.83 -3.18
C LYS A 27 -10.62 -28.19 -4.20
N SER A 28 -10.06 -27.79 -5.33
CA SER A 28 -10.83 -27.29 -6.48
C SER A 28 -11.83 -28.33 -6.96
N LYS A 29 -12.96 -27.87 -7.49
CA LYS A 29 -14.02 -28.73 -8.04
C LYS A 29 -14.61 -28.12 -9.31
N ALA A 30 -14.98 -28.95 -10.29
CA ALA A 30 -15.76 -28.50 -11.42
C ALA A 30 -17.16 -28.06 -10.96
N GLY A 31 -17.69 -26.99 -11.51
CA GLY A 31 -19.03 -26.53 -11.13
C GLY A 31 -19.47 -25.26 -11.86
N ASN A 32 -20.69 -24.86 -11.56
CA ASN A 32 -21.29 -23.64 -12.06
C ASN A 32 -21.60 -22.70 -10.89
N ILE A 33 -21.74 -21.42 -11.18
CA ILE A 33 -22.17 -20.39 -10.22
C ILE A 33 -23.33 -19.63 -10.85
N ALA A 34 -24.42 -19.43 -10.10
CA ALA A 34 -25.51 -18.56 -10.47
C ALA A 34 -25.54 -17.32 -9.56
N ILE A 35 -25.73 -16.16 -10.16
CA ILE A 35 -25.77 -14.86 -9.48
C ILE A 35 -27.12 -14.22 -9.72
N LYS A 36 -27.72 -13.69 -8.64
CA LYS A 36 -29.00 -12.96 -8.65
C LYS A 36 -28.90 -11.75 -7.73
N ASN A 37 -29.23 -10.57 -8.23
CA ASN A 37 -29.17 -9.31 -7.47
C ASN A 37 -27.80 -9.06 -6.81
N GLY A 38 -26.71 -9.35 -7.54
CA GLY A 38 -25.33 -9.17 -7.04
C GLY A 38 -24.87 -10.21 -6.00
N VAL A 39 -25.67 -11.24 -5.70
CA VAL A 39 -25.36 -12.28 -4.71
C VAL A 39 -25.25 -13.64 -5.38
N ILE A 40 -24.31 -14.47 -4.91
CA ILE A 40 -24.22 -15.88 -5.32
C ILE A 40 -25.48 -16.62 -4.82
N ALA A 41 -26.36 -16.97 -5.75
CA ALA A 41 -27.63 -17.63 -5.47
C ALA A 41 -27.51 -19.16 -5.44
N ALA A 42 -26.61 -19.74 -6.26
CA ALA A 42 -26.37 -21.19 -6.28
C ALA A 42 -24.92 -21.50 -6.72
N ILE A 43 -24.38 -22.62 -6.23
CA ILE A 43 -23.09 -23.17 -6.63
C ILE A 43 -23.27 -24.68 -6.91
N GLY A 44 -22.65 -25.17 -7.98
CA GLY A 44 -22.68 -26.59 -8.36
C GLY A 44 -23.71 -26.87 -9.45
N ASN A 45 -24.51 -27.93 -9.30
CA ASN A 45 -25.54 -28.30 -10.27
C ASN A 45 -26.86 -27.65 -9.91
N PHE A 46 -27.40 -26.84 -10.79
CA PHE A 46 -28.71 -26.19 -10.66
C PHE A 46 -29.36 -26.06 -12.05
N SER A 47 -30.65 -25.81 -12.08
CA SER A 47 -31.42 -25.50 -13.28
C SER A 47 -31.87 -24.05 -13.26
N GLY A 48 -32.01 -23.43 -14.42
CA GLY A 48 -32.48 -22.08 -14.58
C GLY A 48 -31.87 -21.39 -15.80
N LYS A 49 -32.47 -20.26 -16.19
CA LYS A 49 -31.98 -19.38 -17.25
C LYS A 49 -31.39 -18.12 -16.64
N ALA A 50 -30.46 -17.49 -17.33
CA ALA A 50 -29.88 -16.22 -16.93
C ALA A 50 -29.94 -15.19 -18.05
N ASN A 51 -29.85 -13.91 -17.68
CA ASN A 51 -29.74 -12.82 -18.65
C ASN A 51 -28.40 -12.90 -19.40
N GLU A 52 -27.35 -13.34 -18.69
CA GLU A 52 -25.99 -13.51 -19.23
C GLU A 52 -25.44 -14.88 -18.82
N VAL A 53 -24.63 -15.48 -19.70
CA VAL A 53 -23.96 -16.76 -19.44
C VAL A 53 -22.50 -16.65 -19.87
N ILE A 54 -21.58 -16.90 -18.93
CA ILE A 54 -20.15 -17.01 -19.18
C ILE A 54 -19.78 -18.51 -19.21
N ASP A 55 -19.20 -18.98 -20.30
CA ASP A 55 -18.61 -20.32 -20.36
C ASP A 55 -17.16 -20.26 -19.89
N ALA A 56 -16.91 -20.78 -18.69
CA ALA A 56 -15.60 -20.83 -18.04
C ALA A 56 -14.88 -22.19 -18.27
N ASN A 57 -15.20 -22.89 -19.36
CA ASN A 57 -14.52 -24.14 -19.70
C ASN A 57 -13.00 -23.93 -19.81
N ASN A 58 -12.22 -24.78 -19.12
CA ASN A 58 -10.76 -24.65 -18.94
C ASN A 58 -10.29 -23.38 -18.18
N LEU A 59 -11.18 -22.65 -17.52
CA LEU A 59 -10.83 -21.51 -16.68
C LEU A 59 -11.00 -21.84 -15.20
N VAL A 60 -10.21 -21.17 -14.38
CA VAL A 60 -10.36 -21.16 -12.92
C VAL A 60 -11.30 -20.02 -12.55
N VAL A 61 -12.27 -20.30 -11.67
CA VAL A 61 -13.21 -19.32 -11.13
C VAL A 61 -12.94 -19.18 -9.64
N THR A 62 -12.56 -17.98 -9.22
CA THR A 62 -12.22 -17.64 -7.83
C THR A 62 -13.06 -16.47 -7.34
N PRO A 63 -13.18 -16.24 -6.01
CA PRO A 63 -13.52 -14.92 -5.49
C PRO A 63 -12.53 -13.88 -6.00
N GLY A 64 -12.96 -12.62 -6.12
CA GLY A 64 -12.05 -11.51 -6.39
C GLY A 64 -11.08 -11.32 -5.22
N PHE A 65 -9.90 -10.76 -5.51
CA PHE A 65 -8.94 -10.43 -4.46
C PHE A 65 -9.40 -9.23 -3.63
N VAL A 66 -9.09 -9.27 -2.34
CA VAL A 66 -9.25 -8.13 -1.43
C VAL A 66 -7.86 -7.60 -1.10
N ASP A 67 -7.55 -6.37 -1.51
CA ASP A 67 -6.32 -5.71 -1.09
C ASP A 67 -6.60 -4.85 0.14
N ILE A 68 -6.05 -5.27 1.26
CA ILE A 68 -6.32 -4.65 2.58
C ILE A 68 -5.42 -3.46 2.89
N HIS A 69 -4.51 -3.10 1.98
CA HIS A 69 -3.60 -1.98 2.19
C HIS A 69 -3.36 -1.22 0.88
N THR A 70 -4.10 -0.13 0.71
CA THR A 70 -4.07 0.74 -0.47
C THR A 70 -4.24 2.21 -0.07
N HIS A 71 -3.99 3.12 -1.03
CA HIS A 71 -4.02 4.59 -0.85
C HIS A 71 -4.87 5.28 -1.93
N TYR A 72 -6.02 4.70 -2.25
CA TYR A 72 -6.97 5.29 -3.21
C TYR A 72 -7.81 6.44 -2.63
N ASP A 73 -7.47 6.96 -1.46
CA ASP A 73 -8.22 7.98 -0.71
C ASP A 73 -8.59 9.22 -1.53
N GLY A 74 -7.67 9.67 -2.37
CA GLY A 74 -7.92 10.74 -3.32
C GLY A 74 -8.47 10.22 -4.64
N GLN A 75 -7.80 9.21 -5.22
CA GLN A 75 -8.11 8.71 -6.55
C GLN A 75 -9.57 8.22 -6.67
N ALA A 76 -10.14 7.62 -5.63
CA ALA A 76 -11.54 7.17 -5.61
C ALA A 76 -12.56 8.33 -5.79
N ILE A 77 -12.14 9.59 -5.65
CA ILE A 77 -12.99 10.76 -5.89
C ILE A 77 -13.10 11.09 -7.38
N TRP A 78 -12.08 10.81 -8.20
CA TRP A 78 -12.03 11.21 -9.61
C TRP A 78 -11.86 10.08 -10.61
N ASP A 79 -11.44 8.88 -10.18
CA ASP A 79 -11.24 7.70 -11.04
C ASP A 79 -12.22 6.59 -10.65
N SER A 80 -12.97 6.10 -11.63
CA SER A 80 -13.93 5.01 -11.42
C SER A 80 -13.28 3.62 -11.49
N GLN A 81 -12.11 3.49 -12.10
CA GLN A 81 -11.51 2.19 -12.41
C GLN A 81 -10.55 1.70 -11.33
N LEU A 82 -9.96 2.59 -10.54
CA LEU A 82 -8.96 2.29 -9.50
C LEU A 82 -7.85 1.36 -10.01
N LYS A 83 -7.32 1.71 -11.19
CA LYS A 83 -6.12 1.05 -11.70
C LYS A 83 -4.90 1.47 -10.86
N PRO A 84 -3.93 0.56 -10.66
CA PRO A 84 -3.79 -0.75 -11.30
C PRO A 84 -4.51 -1.91 -10.60
N SER A 85 -5.04 -1.77 -9.39
CA SER A 85 -5.61 -2.88 -8.62
C SER A 85 -6.71 -3.64 -9.36
N SER A 86 -7.66 -2.95 -9.99
CA SER A 86 -8.79 -3.58 -10.69
C SER A 86 -8.36 -4.49 -11.84
N ILE A 87 -7.34 -4.12 -12.62
CA ILE A 87 -6.85 -4.93 -13.74
C ILE A 87 -6.08 -6.19 -13.32
N HIS A 88 -5.73 -6.29 -12.03
CA HIS A 88 -5.09 -7.46 -11.44
C HIS A 88 -6.05 -8.37 -10.68
N GLY A 89 -7.36 -8.18 -10.85
CA GLY A 89 -8.39 -9.04 -10.27
C GLY A 89 -8.75 -8.69 -8.81
N VAL A 90 -8.32 -7.52 -8.33
CA VAL A 90 -8.82 -6.98 -7.07
C VAL A 90 -10.24 -6.48 -7.29
N THR A 91 -11.16 -6.90 -6.43
CA THR A 91 -12.56 -6.49 -6.45
C THR A 91 -12.97 -5.65 -5.24
N THR A 92 -12.11 -5.61 -4.22
CA THR A 92 -12.32 -4.79 -3.02
C THR A 92 -10.97 -4.28 -2.52
N VAL A 93 -10.90 -2.99 -2.21
CA VAL A 93 -9.71 -2.36 -1.60
C VAL A 93 -10.06 -1.76 -0.25
N VAL A 94 -9.08 -1.78 0.67
CA VAL A 94 -9.13 -1.01 1.91
C VAL A 94 -8.14 0.14 1.80
N MET A 95 -8.62 1.38 1.89
CA MET A 95 -7.82 2.60 1.78
C MET A 95 -7.80 3.38 3.10
N GLY A 96 -6.99 4.42 3.19
CA GLY A 96 -6.76 5.17 4.43
C GLY A 96 -5.73 4.52 5.34
N ASN A 97 -4.83 3.72 4.78
CA ASN A 97 -3.75 3.06 5.50
C ASN A 97 -2.64 4.04 5.91
N CYS A 98 -1.64 3.55 6.62
CA CYS A 98 -0.48 4.34 7.08
C CYS A 98 -0.84 5.61 7.90
N GLY A 99 -2.08 5.74 8.34
CA GLY A 99 -2.54 6.89 9.10
C GLY A 99 -2.67 8.18 8.29
N VAL A 100 -2.56 8.14 6.95
CA VAL A 100 -2.70 9.30 6.05
C VAL A 100 -3.97 9.22 5.22
N GLY A 101 -4.53 10.38 4.85
CA GLY A 101 -5.78 10.47 4.09
C GLY A 101 -6.39 11.88 4.19
N PHE A 102 -7.61 12.06 3.68
CA PHE A 102 -8.20 13.37 3.43
C PHE A 102 -9.44 13.68 4.29
N ALA A 103 -9.80 12.83 5.26
CA ALA A 103 -10.96 13.06 6.12
C ALA A 103 -10.76 12.53 7.55
N PRO A 104 -11.20 13.28 8.60
CA PRO A 104 -11.83 14.61 8.51
C PRO A 104 -10.82 15.72 8.16
N CYS A 105 -11.28 16.81 7.54
CA CYS A 105 -10.39 17.89 7.10
C CYS A 105 -11.10 19.25 7.10
N LYS A 106 -10.62 20.20 7.91
CA LYS A 106 -11.06 21.57 7.82
C LYS A 106 -10.53 22.26 6.55
N PRO A 107 -11.24 23.26 6.00
CA PRO A 107 -10.77 23.95 4.79
C PRO A 107 -9.34 24.49 4.87
N GLU A 108 -8.92 25.02 6.03
CA GLU A 108 -7.60 25.57 6.28
C GLU A 108 -6.47 24.50 6.34
N ASP A 109 -6.82 23.23 6.54
CA ASP A 109 -5.85 22.14 6.71
C ASP A 109 -5.66 21.31 5.42
N ARG A 110 -6.41 21.59 4.35
CA ARG A 110 -6.38 20.83 3.07
C ARG A 110 -4.98 20.74 2.47
N VAL A 111 -4.26 21.85 2.43
CA VAL A 111 -2.88 21.90 1.89
C VAL A 111 -1.95 21.02 2.70
N LYS A 112 -2.08 21.02 4.04
CA LYS A 112 -1.26 20.20 4.93
C LYS A 112 -1.44 18.70 4.68
N LEU A 113 -2.70 18.26 4.48
CA LEU A 113 -2.97 16.85 4.20
C LEU A 113 -2.49 16.44 2.80
N VAL A 114 -2.56 17.33 1.81
CA VAL A 114 -1.98 17.10 0.49
C VAL A 114 -0.45 16.98 0.56
N GLU A 115 0.23 17.92 1.24
CA GLU A 115 1.69 17.87 1.43
C GLU A 115 2.13 16.61 2.19
N LEU A 116 1.34 16.15 3.15
CA LEU A 116 1.61 14.93 3.90
C LEU A 116 1.46 13.70 3.01
N MET A 117 0.36 13.60 2.25
CA MET A 117 0.11 12.50 1.33
C MET A 117 1.18 12.42 0.23
N GLU A 118 1.58 13.55 -0.35
CA GLU A 118 2.64 13.60 -1.36
C GLU A 118 3.97 13.10 -0.79
N GLY A 119 4.32 13.48 0.44
CA GLY A 119 5.58 13.08 1.05
C GLY A 119 5.63 11.64 1.52
N VAL A 120 4.50 11.08 1.97
CA VAL A 120 4.42 9.70 2.48
C VAL A 120 4.17 8.72 1.34
N GLU A 121 3.25 9.03 0.42
CA GLU A 121 2.73 8.08 -0.57
C GLU A 121 3.20 8.37 -2.00
N ASP A 122 4.04 9.40 -2.21
CA ASP A 122 4.56 9.78 -3.54
C ASP A 122 3.43 9.98 -4.57
N ILE A 123 2.33 10.62 -4.14
CA ILE A 123 1.23 11.03 -5.02
C ILE A 123 1.42 12.52 -5.33
N PRO A 124 1.62 12.94 -6.59
CA PRO A 124 1.93 14.33 -6.90
C PRO A 124 0.84 15.32 -6.46
N ALA A 125 1.20 16.36 -5.71
CA ALA A 125 0.26 17.38 -5.23
C ALA A 125 -0.59 18.02 -6.34
N PRO A 126 -0.07 18.32 -7.56
CA PRO A 126 -0.91 18.86 -8.64
C PRO A 126 -2.08 17.94 -9.00
N VAL A 127 -1.88 16.62 -8.99
CA VAL A 127 -2.94 15.64 -9.28
C VAL A 127 -4.01 15.67 -8.19
N MET A 128 -3.59 15.75 -6.93
CA MET A 128 -4.50 15.84 -5.79
C MET A 128 -5.26 17.17 -5.76
N HIS A 129 -4.59 18.27 -6.07
CA HIS A 129 -5.25 19.58 -6.13
C HIS A 129 -6.31 19.67 -7.24
N GLU A 130 -6.09 19.04 -8.39
CA GLU A 130 -7.05 18.97 -9.47
C GLU A 130 -8.19 17.99 -9.18
N GLY A 131 -7.84 16.80 -8.63
CA GLY A 131 -8.80 15.70 -8.43
C GLY A 131 -9.70 15.85 -7.22
N LEU A 132 -9.21 16.44 -6.11
CA LEU A 132 -9.97 16.55 -4.86
C LEU A 132 -10.96 17.71 -4.92
N ASN A 133 -12.24 17.40 -4.97
CA ASN A 133 -13.32 18.39 -4.98
C ASN A 133 -13.72 18.94 -3.61
N TRP A 134 -13.20 18.35 -2.53
CA TRP A 134 -13.38 18.76 -1.13
C TRP A 134 -14.85 19.01 -0.72
N GLN A 135 -15.77 18.11 -1.11
CA GLN A 135 -17.19 18.20 -0.73
C GLN A 135 -17.45 17.68 0.69
N TRP A 136 -16.44 17.69 1.56
CA TRP A 136 -16.51 17.20 2.93
C TRP A 136 -15.63 18.01 3.87
N GLU A 137 -16.01 17.98 5.13
CA GLU A 137 -15.20 18.34 6.29
C GLU A 137 -15.11 17.16 7.28
N THR A 138 -16.24 16.47 7.49
CA THR A 138 -16.33 15.30 8.35
C THR A 138 -16.04 13.99 7.59
N PHE A 139 -15.77 12.92 8.34
CA PHE A 139 -15.58 11.60 7.71
C PHE A 139 -16.89 11.07 7.11
N GLU A 140 -18.04 11.31 7.73
CA GLU A 140 -19.35 10.94 7.18
C GLU A 140 -19.62 11.60 5.81
N GLU A 141 -19.29 12.89 5.68
CA GLU A 141 -19.46 13.60 4.41
C GLU A 141 -18.51 13.04 3.34
N TYR A 142 -17.29 12.63 3.73
CA TYR A 142 -16.35 11.97 2.82
C TYR A 142 -16.89 10.63 2.30
N ILE A 143 -17.44 9.78 3.17
CA ILE A 143 -18.11 8.54 2.74
C ILE A 143 -19.25 8.86 1.76
N LYS A 144 -20.08 9.85 2.05
CA LYS A 144 -21.14 10.30 1.13
C LYS A 144 -20.62 10.84 -0.20
N ALA A 145 -19.43 11.44 -0.21
CA ALA A 145 -18.80 11.90 -1.46
C ALA A 145 -18.33 10.70 -2.29
N LEU A 146 -17.76 9.68 -1.67
CA LEU A 146 -17.34 8.43 -2.31
C LEU A 146 -18.54 7.66 -2.90
N GLU A 147 -19.63 7.57 -2.18
CA GLU A 147 -20.87 6.86 -2.61
C GLU A 147 -21.52 7.45 -3.88
N LYS A 148 -21.19 8.71 -4.22
CA LYS A 148 -21.66 9.32 -5.47
C LYS A 148 -20.96 8.75 -6.71
N ASN A 149 -19.80 8.16 -6.56
CA ASN A 149 -19.01 7.63 -7.64
C ASN A 149 -19.39 6.18 -7.93
N LYS A 150 -19.53 5.85 -9.22
CA LYS A 150 -19.71 4.46 -9.66
C LYS A 150 -18.33 3.89 -9.89
N LEU A 151 -17.88 3.06 -8.97
CA LEU A 151 -16.56 2.41 -9.03
C LEU A 151 -16.67 1.01 -9.61
N ASP A 152 -15.63 0.56 -10.30
CA ASP A 152 -15.53 -0.79 -10.87
C ASP A 152 -15.27 -1.85 -9.78
N ILE A 153 -14.76 -1.44 -8.62
CA ILE A 153 -14.47 -2.29 -7.46
C ILE A 153 -14.99 -1.66 -6.19
N ASP A 154 -15.27 -2.49 -5.18
CA ASP A 154 -15.71 -2.00 -3.87
C ASP A 154 -14.56 -1.35 -3.10
N ILE A 155 -14.90 -0.33 -2.32
CA ILE A 155 -13.97 0.37 -1.43
C ILE A 155 -14.41 0.28 0.01
N CYS A 156 -13.44 0.11 0.91
CA CYS A 156 -13.56 0.23 2.35
C CYS A 156 -12.58 1.32 2.80
N ALA A 157 -13.01 2.22 3.67
CA ALA A 157 -12.17 3.31 4.15
C ALA A 157 -11.85 3.17 5.64
N LEU A 158 -10.59 3.43 6.02
CA LEU A 158 -10.16 3.61 7.39
C LEU A 158 -10.15 5.10 7.74
N LEU A 159 -10.38 5.43 9.01
CA LEU A 159 -10.18 6.77 9.54
C LEU A 159 -8.67 7.02 9.70
N PRO A 160 -8.05 7.95 8.95
CA PRO A 160 -6.63 8.19 9.04
C PRO A 160 -6.28 9.02 10.27
N HIS A 161 -5.41 8.51 11.13
CA HIS A 161 -5.08 9.15 12.40
C HIS A 161 -4.44 10.53 12.23
N ALA A 162 -3.59 10.75 11.21
CA ALA A 162 -2.98 12.06 10.98
C ALA A 162 -4.04 13.12 10.65
N ALA A 163 -5.00 12.79 9.79
CA ALA A 163 -6.11 13.69 9.48
C ALA A 163 -6.97 13.97 10.71
N LEU A 164 -7.33 12.94 11.48
CA LEU A 164 -8.07 13.09 12.74
C LEU A 164 -7.33 13.99 13.73
N ARG A 165 -6.03 13.77 13.90
CA ARG A 165 -5.19 14.50 14.84
C ARG A 165 -5.05 15.97 14.44
N VAL A 166 -4.84 16.26 13.16
CA VAL A 166 -4.81 17.63 12.63
C VAL A 166 -6.17 18.30 12.79
N TYR A 167 -7.26 17.60 12.51
CA TYR A 167 -8.61 18.13 12.66
C TYR A 167 -8.94 18.56 14.09
N VAL A 168 -8.51 17.78 15.09
CA VAL A 168 -8.78 18.06 16.51
C VAL A 168 -7.79 19.06 17.12
N MET A 169 -6.50 18.93 16.81
CA MET A 169 -5.42 19.66 17.49
C MET A 169 -4.81 20.79 16.65
N GLY A 170 -5.07 20.85 15.32
CA GLY A 170 -4.51 21.85 14.42
C GLY A 170 -2.97 21.87 14.43
N GLU A 171 -2.37 23.05 14.57
CA GLU A 171 -0.92 23.24 14.63
C GLU A 171 -0.22 22.46 15.76
N ARG A 172 -0.93 22.16 16.84
CA ARG A 172 -0.39 21.35 17.95
C ARG A 172 -0.08 19.92 17.48
N ALA A 173 -0.87 19.37 16.54
CA ALA A 173 -0.61 18.06 15.93
C ALA A 173 0.71 18.07 15.15
N ILE A 174 0.91 19.09 14.32
CA ILE A 174 2.14 19.26 13.51
C ILE A 174 3.38 19.42 14.39
N LYS A 175 3.25 20.11 15.52
CA LYS A 175 4.31 20.28 16.51
C LYS A 175 4.52 19.06 17.41
N HIS A 176 3.83 17.96 17.16
CA HIS A 176 3.89 16.74 17.97
C HIS A 176 3.59 16.94 19.46
N GLU A 177 2.75 17.92 19.81
CA GLU A 177 2.31 18.11 21.20
C GLU A 177 1.48 16.90 21.65
N VAL A 178 1.55 16.58 22.92
CA VAL A 178 0.75 15.51 23.52
C VAL A 178 -0.72 15.91 23.51
N ALA A 179 -1.61 14.98 23.09
CA ALA A 179 -3.04 15.19 23.14
C ALA A 179 -3.53 15.33 24.59
N THR A 180 -4.37 16.32 24.84
CA THR A 180 -5.01 16.49 26.14
C THR A 180 -6.13 15.47 26.34
N LYS A 181 -6.69 15.36 27.54
CA LYS A 181 -7.84 14.50 27.80
C LYS A 181 -9.06 14.91 26.96
N GLU A 182 -9.23 16.19 26.75
CA GLU A 182 -10.29 16.77 25.93
C GLU A 182 -10.09 16.41 24.45
N ASP A 183 -8.87 16.53 23.92
CA ASP A 183 -8.53 16.12 22.57
C ASP A 183 -8.86 14.62 22.36
N MET A 184 -8.43 13.77 23.30
CA MET A 184 -8.67 12.33 23.26
C MET A 184 -10.16 11.97 23.34
N GLN A 185 -10.96 12.72 24.11
CA GLN A 185 -12.42 12.52 24.15
C GLN A 185 -13.07 12.88 22.81
N ILE A 186 -12.62 13.96 22.15
CA ILE A 186 -13.09 14.37 20.84
C ILE A 186 -12.69 13.31 19.80
N MET A 187 -11.43 12.86 19.79
CA MET A 187 -10.96 11.81 18.87
C MET A 187 -11.75 10.51 19.03
N ARG A 188 -12.03 10.07 20.28
CA ARG A 188 -12.87 8.90 20.56
C ARG A 188 -14.28 9.04 19.97
N LYS A 189 -14.90 10.21 20.15
CA LYS A 189 -16.22 10.51 19.61
C LYS A 189 -16.21 10.46 18.07
N LEU A 190 -15.24 11.15 17.45
CA LEU A 190 -15.13 11.19 15.98
C LEU A 190 -14.82 9.81 15.39
N ALA A 191 -14.03 8.98 16.06
CA ALA A 191 -13.76 7.60 15.64
C ALA A 191 -15.03 6.74 15.71
N LYS A 192 -15.85 6.89 16.75
CA LYS A 192 -17.17 6.25 16.83
C LYS A 192 -18.06 6.67 15.67
N GLU A 193 -18.22 7.98 15.46
CA GLU A 193 -19.05 8.55 14.39
C GLU A 193 -18.57 8.09 13.00
N ALA A 194 -17.25 8.02 12.77
CA ALA A 194 -16.68 7.51 11.52
C ALA A 194 -17.08 6.04 11.26
N VAL A 195 -17.00 5.18 12.27
CA VAL A 195 -17.41 3.77 12.14
C VAL A 195 -18.90 3.64 11.92
N GLU A 196 -19.73 4.44 12.62
CA GLU A 196 -21.18 4.48 12.40
C GLU A 196 -21.54 4.99 11.01
N ALA A 197 -20.69 5.83 10.40
CA ALA A 197 -20.82 6.29 9.01
C ALA A 197 -20.30 5.30 7.97
N GLY A 198 -19.64 4.21 8.37
CA GLY A 198 -19.15 3.17 7.46
C GLY A 198 -17.64 2.96 7.44
N ALA A 199 -16.85 3.64 8.30
CA ALA A 199 -15.43 3.34 8.41
C ALA A 199 -15.19 1.91 8.91
N PHE A 200 -14.22 1.22 8.31
CA PHE A 200 -13.79 -0.13 8.69
C PHE A 200 -12.86 -0.16 9.91
N GLY A 201 -12.49 0.99 10.44
CA GLY A 201 -11.61 1.14 11.58
C GLY A 201 -10.78 2.41 11.50
N PHE A 202 -9.59 2.41 12.11
CA PHE A 202 -8.64 3.51 11.94
C PHE A 202 -7.23 2.98 11.66
N SER A 203 -6.40 3.83 11.03
CA SER A 203 -5.01 3.55 10.73
C SER A 203 -4.08 4.54 11.40
N THR A 204 -2.84 4.12 11.71
CA THR A 204 -1.83 5.00 12.28
C THR A 204 -0.42 4.66 11.83
N SER A 205 0.46 5.66 11.80
CA SER A 205 1.88 5.51 11.47
C SER A 205 2.78 5.82 12.66
N ARG A 206 3.72 4.93 12.94
CA ARG A 206 4.76 5.05 13.95
C ARG A 206 6.14 4.79 13.36
N THR A 207 6.37 5.23 12.12
CA THR A 207 7.64 5.08 11.41
C THR A 207 8.28 6.44 11.12
N ILE A 208 9.60 6.53 11.29
CA ILE A 208 10.39 7.71 10.92
C ILE A 208 10.57 7.86 9.40
N SER A 209 10.16 6.83 8.63
CA SER A 209 10.23 6.87 7.17
C SER A 209 9.13 7.75 6.58
N HIS A 210 7.99 7.91 7.28
CA HIS A 210 6.88 8.71 6.81
C HIS A 210 7.10 10.19 7.15
N LYS A 211 7.27 11.00 6.11
CA LYS A 211 7.56 12.42 6.20
C LYS A 211 6.82 13.20 5.12
N SER A 212 6.48 14.46 5.41
CA SER A 212 6.06 15.40 4.38
C SER A 212 7.20 15.69 3.40
N LEU A 213 6.92 16.30 2.25
CA LEU A 213 7.95 16.78 1.33
C LEU A 213 8.93 17.76 1.97
N LYS A 214 8.53 18.45 3.02
CA LYS A 214 9.39 19.37 3.81
C LYS A 214 10.30 18.63 4.77
N GLY A 215 10.21 17.29 4.85
CA GLY A 215 10.97 16.44 5.76
C GLY A 215 10.43 16.38 7.19
N GLU A 216 9.24 16.94 7.44
CA GLU A 216 8.55 16.89 8.72
C GLU A 216 7.94 15.50 8.91
N TYR A 217 8.07 14.94 10.11
CA TYR A 217 7.46 13.65 10.44
C TYR A 217 5.92 13.73 10.47
N THR A 218 5.27 12.59 10.24
CA THR A 218 3.81 12.51 10.37
C THR A 218 3.36 12.97 11.75
N PRO A 219 2.23 13.66 11.87
CA PRO A 219 1.72 14.13 13.16
C PRO A 219 1.54 13.02 14.21
N THR A 220 1.43 11.77 13.76
CA THR A 220 1.13 10.58 14.59
C THR A 220 2.35 9.92 15.21
N LEU A 221 3.58 10.22 14.70
CA LEU A 221 4.81 9.51 15.08
C LEU A 221 5.01 9.40 16.60
N ARG A 222 4.65 10.43 17.35
CA ARG A 222 4.81 10.51 18.81
C ARG A 222 3.49 10.40 19.59
N ALA A 223 2.42 9.94 18.94
CA ALA A 223 1.14 9.72 19.62
C ALA A 223 1.31 8.70 20.76
N HIS A 224 0.82 9.03 21.94
CA HIS A 224 0.95 8.20 23.14
C HIS A 224 -0.07 7.05 23.11
N GLU A 225 0.19 5.99 23.89
CA GLU A 225 -0.71 4.85 24.07
C GLU A 225 -2.13 5.27 24.46
N ASP A 226 -2.28 6.28 25.32
CA ASP A 226 -3.59 6.77 25.77
C ASP A 226 -4.41 7.37 24.61
N GLU A 227 -3.78 8.09 23.69
CA GLU A 227 -4.40 8.64 22.48
C GLU A 227 -4.88 7.52 21.56
N LEU A 228 -4.00 6.57 21.22
CA LEU A 228 -4.36 5.41 20.40
C LEU A 228 -5.46 4.57 21.06
N THR A 229 -5.39 4.40 22.38
CA THR A 229 -6.44 3.71 23.13
C THR A 229 -7.77 4.45 23.06
N ALA A 230 -7.78 5.78 23.18
CA ALA A 230 -9.01 6.57 23.10
C ALA A 230 -9.69 6.41 21.74
N ILE A 231 -8.91 6.47 20.64
CA ILE A 231 -9.43 6.23 19.27
C ILE A 231 -9.98 4.81 19.14
N ALA A 232 -9.23 3.80 19.59
CA ALA A 232 -9.65 2.39 19.58
C ALA A 232 -10.93 2.14 20.40
N MET A 233 -11.11 2.86 21.52
CA MET A 233 -12.35 2.83 22.30
C MET A 233 -13.52 3.43 21.55
N GLY A 234 -13.32 4.39 20.64
CA GLY A 234 -14.35 4.90 19.74
C GLY A 234 -14.90 3.78 18.84
N LEU A 235 -14.01 2.93 18.29
CA LEU A 235 -14.41 1.75 17.53
C LEU A 235 -15.20 0.75 18.40
N SER A 236 -14.77 0.58 19.65
CA SER A 236 -15.45 -0.27 20.63
C SER A 236 -16.88 0.23 20.93
N ASP A 237 -17.02 1.55 21.10
CA ASP A 237 -18.32 2.20 21.34
C ASP A 237 -19.29 2.03 20.14
N ALA A 238 -18.75 1.98 18.92
CA ALA A 238 -19.52 1.69 17.71
C ALA A 238 -19.79 0.17 17.50
N GLY A 239 -19.09 -0.70 18.23
CA GLY A 239 -19.25 -2.15 18.18
C GLY A 239 -18.55 -2.87 17.04
N SER A 240 -17.82 -2.17 16.15
CA SER A 240 -17.12 -2.74 15.00
C SER A 240 -15.80 -2.03 14.71
N GLY A 241 -15.11 -2.46 13.64
CA GLY A 241 -13.86 -1.86 13.16
C GLY A 241 -12.60 -2.55 13.67
N PHE A 242 -11.48 -2.27 12.97
CA PHE A 242 -10.15 -2.78 13.30
C PHE A 242 -9.10 -1.66 13.28
N ILE A 243 -7.92 -1.96 13.80
CA ILE A 243 -6.80 -1.04 13.89
C ILE A 243 -5.74 -1.48 12.87
N GLU A 244 -5.27 -0.57 12.03
CA GLU A 244 -4.12 -0.77 11.16
C GLU A 244 -2.93 0.05 11.67
N ILE A 245 -1.74 -0.54 11.68
CA ILE A 245 -0.53 0.16 12.11
C ILE A 245 0.68 -0.20 11.25
N VAL A 246 1.45 0.82 10.89
CA VAL A 246 2.82 0.68 10.42
C VAL A 246 3.77 1.20 11.49
N SER A 247 4.84 0.43 11.80
CA SER A 247 5.82 0.78 12.83
C SER A 247 7.23 0.36 12.42
N ASP A 248 8.23 1.12 12.85
CA ASP A 248 9.63 0.75 12.70
C ASP A 248 10.06 -0.36 13.66
N TRP A 249 9.30 -0.61 14.70
CA TRP A 249 9.64 -1.58 15.76
C TRP A 249 11.01 -1.35 16.38
N ASN A 250 11.48 -0.11 16.42
CA ASN A 250 12.86 0.22 16.76
C ASN A 250 13.06 0.74 18.18
N GLU A 251 12.00 1.14 18.87
CA GLU A 251 12.11 1.98 20.06
C GLU A 251 11.51 1.35 21.30
N PRO A 252 12.28 1.31 22.38
CA PRO A 252 13.72 0.99 22.45
C PRO A 252 13.95 -0.49 22.18
N ASP A 253 12.88 -1.27 22.24
CA ASP A 253 12.81 -2.67 21.88
C ASP A 253 11.41 -2.99 21.31
N PRO A 254 11.32 -3.94 20.39
CA PRO A 254 10.05 -4.29 19.72
C PRO A 254 9.04 -4.93 20.68
N GLU A 255 9.49 -5.58 21.73
CA GLU A 255 8.61 -6.20 22.72
C GLU A 255 7.82 -5.12 23.45
N THR A 256 8.46 -4.01 23.85
CA THR A 256 7.78 -2.87 24.48
C THR A 256 6.72 -2.27 23.57
N GLU A 257 7.03 -2.04 22.30
CA GLU A 257 6.04 -1.54 21.33
C GLU A 257 4.90 -2.53 21.14
N PHE A 258 5.22 -3.82 21.00
CA PHE A 258 4.21 -4.86 20.81
C PHE A 258 3.29 -5.00 22.04
N GLU A 259 3.82 -4.88 23.25
CA GLU A 259 3.01 -4.89 24.48
C GLU A 259 2.07 -3.68 24.57
N VAL A 260 2.46 -2.50 24.07
CA VAL A 260 1.55 -1.36 23.89
C VAL A 260 0.35 -1.76 23.05
N LEU A 261 0.60 -2.38 21.88
CA LEU A 261 -0.48 -2.84 20.99
C LEU A 261 -1.37 -3.89 21.65
N LYS A 262 -0.81 -4.83 22.38
CA LYS A 262 -1.59 -5.82 23.15
C LYS A 262 -2.50 -5.17 24.20
N ARG A 263 -2.01 -4.12 24.88
CA ARG A 263 -2.84 -3.38 25.86
C ARG A 263 -3.99 -2.64 25.18
N ILE A 264 -3.74 -2.00 24.02
CA ILE A 264 -4.77 -1.33 23.23
C ILE A 264 -5.84 -2.33 22.79
N VAL A 265 -5.43 -3.47 22.20
CA VAL A 265 -6.36 -4.54 21.75
C VAL A 265 -7.14 -5.13 22.92
N ARG A 266 -6.47 -5.41 24.05
CA ARG A 266 -7.13 -5.95 25.25
C ARG A 266 -8.19 -4.99 25.79
N LYS A 267 -7.91 -3.68 25.82
CA LYS A 267 -8.79 -2.67 26.36
C LYS A 267 -9.96 -2.35 25.43
N SER A 268 -9.71 -2.29 24.13
CA SER A 268 -10.75 -1.97 23.14
C SER A 268 -11.55 -3.19 22.67
N GLY A 269 -10.99 -4.38 22.76
CA GLY A 269 -11.58 -5.60 22.17
C GLY A 269 -11.59 -5.57 20.63
N ARG A 270 -10.86 -4.65 20.00
CA ARG A 270 -10.81 -4.52 18.52
C ARG A 270 -9.61 -5.25 17.94
N PRO A 271 -9.77 -5.94 16.79
CA PRO A 271 -8.65 -6.57 16.11
C PRO A 271 -7.65 -5.54 15.61
N LEU A 272 -6.39 -5.97 15.48
CA LEU A 272 -5.29 -5.15 14.99
C LEU A 272 -4.52 -5.89 13.91
N VAL A 273 -4.16 -5.16 12.85
CA VAL A 273 -3.24 -5.63 11.82
C VAL A 273 -2.03 -4.71 11.73
N PHE A 274 -0.88 -5.27 11.38
CA PHE A 274 0.36 -4.51 11.23
C PHE A 274 1.19 -5.01 10.05
N SER A 275 1.87 -4.11 9.35
CA SER A 275 2.75 -4.47 8.24
C SER A 275 3.98 -5.22 8.76
N CYS A 276 4.20 -6.45 8.25
CA CYS A 276 5.33 -7.31 8.62
C CYS A 276 6.20 -7.62 7.41
N THR A 277 7.44 -7.14 7.44
CA THR A 277 8.40 -7.30 6.34
C THR A 277 9.78 -7.68 6.86
N GLN A 278 10.56 -8.40 6.03
CA GLN A 278 11.97 -8.63 6.29
C GLN A 278 12.77 -7.41 5.84
N ARG A 279 13.49 -6.78 6.74
CA ARG A 279 14.39 -5.66 6.45
C ARG A 279 15.80 -6.14 6.15
N HIS A 280 16.54 -5.41 5.32
CA HIS A 280 17.93 -5.75 5.00
C HIS A 280 18.89 -5.58 6.18
N ASP A 281 18.65 -4.57 7.01
CA ASP A 281 19.48 -4.28 8.20
C ASP A 281 19.16 -5.18 9.40
N ARG A 282 18.00 -5.84 9.41
CA ARG A 282 17.53 -6.76 10.45
C ARG A 282 16.82 -7.98 9.83
N PRO A 283 17.55 -8.86 9.14
CA PRO A 283 16.96 -9.89 8.27
C PRO A 283 16.17 -10.99 9.00
N TYR A 284 16.30 -11.12 10.31
CA TYR A 284 15.57 -12.12 11.11
C TYR A 284 14.49 -11.54 12.02
N PHE A 285 14.41 -10.24 12.13
CA PHE A 285 13.50 -9.56 13.07
C PHE A 285 12.01 -9.85 12.80
N TRP A 286 11.62 -10.06 11.54
CA TRP A 286 10.27 -10.47 11.18
C TRP A 286 9.83 -11.79 11.86
N GLU A 287 10.76 -12.72 12.15
CA GLU A 287 10.46 -13.99 12.84
C GLU A 287 9.99 -13.73 14.27
N ASP A 288 10.59 -12.76 14.96
CA ASP A 288 10.19 -12.33 16.31
C ASP A 288 8.79 -11.69 16.28
N LEU A 289 8.52 -10.78 15.32
CA LEU A 289 7.20 -10.18 15.14
C LEU A 289 6.11 -11.22 14.88
N MET A 290 6.38 -12.19 14.01
CA MET A 290 5.47 -13.31 13.74
C MET A 290 5.25 -14.18 14.99
N ALA A 291 6.31 -14.40 15.78
CA ALA A 291 6.22 -15.16 17.03
C ALA A 291 5.38 -14.42 18.08
N MET A 292 5.58 -13.12 18.24
CA MET A 292 4.79 -12.27 19.13
C MET A 292 3.32 -12.23 18.72
N ALA A 293 3.01 -12.14 17.41
CA ALA A 293 1.65 -12.21 16.91
C ALA A 293 0.98 -13.57 17.19
N ARG A 294 1.70 -14.68 16.96
CA ARG A 294 1.20 -16.03 17.33
C ARG A 294 0.93 -16.16 18.83
N GLN A 295 1.78 -15.56 19.66
CA GLN A 295 1.57 -15.57 21.11
C GLN A 295 0.35 -14.73 21.51
N ALA A 296 0.18 -13.54 20.95
CA ALA A 296 -1.00 -12.71 21.16
C ALA A 296 -2.30 -13.45 20.79
N GLN A 297 -2.31 -14.17 19.68
CA GLN A 297 -3.46 -15.00 19.28
C GLN A 297 -3.79 -16.08 20.31
N LYS A 298 -2.76 -16.74 20.89
CA LYS A 298 -2.98 -17.72 21.98
C LYS A 298 -3.55 -17.09 23.25
N GLU A 299 -3.25 -15.82 23.49
CA GLU A 299 -3.82 -15.03 24.58
C GLU A 299 -5.24 -14.50 24.28
N GLY A 300 -5.80 -14.83 23.12
CA GLY A 300 -7.12 -14.37 22.68
C GLY A 300 -7.13 -12.93 22.13
N LEU A 301 -5.96 -12.36 21.84
CA LEU A 301 -5.83 -11.03 21.25
C LEU A 301 -5.69 -11.14 19.73
N PRO A 302 -6.65 -10.63 18.93
CA PRO A 302 -6.65 -10.76 17.48
C PRO A 302 -5.67 -9.75 16.83
N ILE A 303 -4.37 -10.00 16.97
CA ILE A 303 -3.29 -9.23 16.34
C ILE A 303 -2.70 -10.05 15.21
N ARG A 304 -2.70 -9.53 13.98
CA ARG A 304 -2.27 -10.26 12.79
C ARG A 304 -1.26 -9.48 11.95
N PRO A 305 -0.18 -10.13 11.48
CA PRO A 305 0.72 -9.53 10.51
C PRO A 305 0.09 -9.49 9.10
N VAL A 306 0.27 -8.37 8.40
CA VAL A 306 0.02 -8.23 6.98
C VAL A 306 1.33 -8.48 6.24
N VAL A 307 1.31 -9.39 5.27
CA VAL A 307 2.50 -9.86 4.56
C VAL A 307 2.31 -9.80 3.05
N THR A 308 3.40 -9.70 2.30
CA THR A 308 3.37 -9.61 0.84
C THR A 308 3.81 -10.93 0.19
N PRO A 309 3.26 -11.30 -0.99
CA PRO A 309 3.64 -12.53 -1.69
C PRO A 309 4.97 -12.44 -2.45
N ARG A 310 5.55 -11.25 -2.55
CA ARG A 310 6.87 -10.97 -3.14
C ARG A 310 7.53 -9.79 -2.43
N PRO A 311 8.83 -9.53 -2.67
CA PRO A 311 9.49 -8.33 -2.19
C PRO A 311 8.74 -7.06 -2.64
N ILE A 312 8.64 -6.07 -1.77
CA ILE A 312 8.27 -4.70 -2.17
C ILE A 312 9.46 -4.15 -2.93
N GLY A 313 9.23 -3.71 -4.16
CA GLY A 313 10.31 -3.34 -5.07
C GLY A 313 10.20 -1.92 -5.60
N LEU A 314 11.35 -1.24 -5.61
CA LEU A 314 11.49 0.08 -6.22
C LEU A 314 11.89 -0.08 -7.67
N LEU A 315 11.25 0.69 -8.55
CA LEU A 315 11.68 0.90 -9.94
C LEU A 315 12.32 2.28 -10.04
N LEU A 316 13.64 2.29 -10.11
CA LEU A 316 14.46 3.50 -10.14
C LEU A 316 14.76 3.86 -11.59
N GLY A 317 14.33 5.03 -12.05
CA GLY A 317 14.48 5.43 -13.44
C GLY A 317 14.46 6.92 -13.65
N LEU A 318 14.85 7.37 -14.85
CA LEU A 318 14.78 8.79 -15.21
C LEU A 318 13.35 9.26 -15.42
N ASN A 319 12.43 8.36 -15.78
CA ASN A 319 10.99 8.62 -15.89
C ASN A 319 10.23 8.49 -14.57
N GLY A 320 10.88 7.99 -13.52
CA GLY A 320 10.30 7.87 -12.19
C GLY A 320 10.60 9.08 -11.30
N SER A 321 10.04 9.09 -10.11
CA SER A 321 10.32 10.13 -9.10
C SER A 321 11.70 9.96 -8.45
N GLN A 322 12.31 8.77 -8.55
CA GLN A 322 13.57 8.45 -7.88
C GLN A 322 14.54 7.65 -8.77
N ASN A 323 15.83 7.93 -8.60
CA ASN A 323 16.93 7.10 -9.12
C ASN A 323 18.16 7.24 -8.20
N PRO A 324 19.22 6.44 -8.36
CA PRO A 324 20.40 6.46 -7.48
C PRO A 324 21.10 7.83 -7.39
N PHE A 325 20.86 8.73 -8.32
CA PHE A 325 21.53 10.04 -8.41
C PHE A 325 20.60 11.22 -8.05
N SER A 326 19.34 10.97 -7.71
CA SER A 326 18.34 12.02 -7.41
C SER A 326 18.77 12.99 -6.31
N GLY A 327 19.69 12.58 -5.43
CA GLY A 327 20.21 13.42 -4.35
C GLY A 327 21.36 14.33 -4.74
N THR A 328 21.99 14.13 -5.91
CA THR A 328 23.15 14.94 -6.35
C THR A 328 22.70 16.32 -6.84
N ASP A 329 23.49 17.36 -6.54
CA ASP A 329 23.13 18.74 -6.92
C ASP A 329 23.14 18.92 -8.46
N THR A 330 24.08 18.27 -9.15
CA THR A 330 24.17 18.30 -10.61
C THR A 330 22.96 17.62 -11.25
N TYR A 331 22.48 16.46 -10.75
CA TYR A 331 21.27 15.83 -11.28
C TYR A 331 20.04 16.71 -11.04
N LYS A 332 19.88 17.29 -9.86
CA LYS A 332 18.79 18.21 -9.54
C LYS A 332 18.71 19.41 -10.50
N SER A 333 19.87 19.93 -10.95
CA SER A 333 19.90 21.06 -11.87
C SER A 333 19.35 20.75 -13.28
N ILE A 334 19.21 19.45 -13.61
CA ILE A 334 18.67 18.97 -14.89
C ILE A 334 17.40 18.13 -14.75
N SER A 335 16.95 17.84 -13.52
CA SER A 335 15.82 16.95 -13.26
C SER A 335 14.51 17.40 -13.90
N ASP A 336 14.30 18.71 -13.98
CA ASP A 336 13.07 19.31 -14.54
C ASP A 336 13.06 19.38 -16.07
N LEU A 337 14.15 19.01 -16.72
CA LEU A 337 14.21 18.96 -18.19
C LEU A 337 13.34 17.80 -18.70
N PRO A 338 12.69 17.94 -19.86
CA PRO A 338 12.10 16.81 -20.57
C PRO A 338 13.09 15.66 -20.72
N LEU A 339 12.62 14.43 -20.69
CA LEU A 339 13.47 13.24 -20.64
C LEU A 339 14.55 13.20 -21.72
N ASP A 340 14.15 13.50 -22.98
CA ASP A 340 15.08 13.54 -24.12
C ASP A 340 16.21 14.55 -23.91
N ARG A 341 15.91 15.73 -23.37
CA ARG A 341 16.87 16.77 -23.06
C ARG A 341 17.77 16.39 -21.88
N ARG A 342 17.15 15.79 -20.83
CA ARG A 342 17.91 15.31 -19.66
C ARG A 342 18.92 14.25 -20.06
N VAL A 343 18.56 13.29 -20.89
CA VAL A 343 19.46 12.26 -21.39
C VAL A 343 20.61 12.85 -22.23
N ILE A 344 20.33 13.86 -23.07
CA ILE A 344 21.38 14.57 -23.81
C ILE A 344 22.37 15.24 -22.87
N GLU A 345 21.91 15.91 -21.82
CA GLU A 345 22.79 16.52 -20.82
C GLU A 345 23.60 15.43 -20.07
N MET A 346 22.96 14.34 -19.64
CA MET A 346 23.62 13.24 -18.94
C MET A 346 24.67 12.50 -19.82
N ARG A 347 24.56 12.56 -21.14
CA ARG A 347 25.59 11.99 -22.06
C ARG A 347 26.87 12.83 -22.16
N LYS A 348 26.89 14.05 -21.59
CA LYS A 348 28.11 14.87 -21.55
C LYS A 348 29.04 14.41 -20.45
N ASP A 349 30.33 14.19 -20.79
CA ASP A 349 31.34 13.73 -19.84
C ASP A 349 31.44 14.62 -18.60
N GLU A 350 31.32 15.95 -18.76
CA GLU A 350 31.36 16.89 -17.65
C GLU A 350 30.23 16.63 -16.64
N ILE A 351 29.01 16.44 -17.12
CA ILE A 351 27.83 16.18 -16.27
C ILE A 351 27.94 14.81 -15.63
N LYS A 352 28.32 13.76 -16.41
CA LYS A 352 28.56 12.40 -15.89
C LYS A 352 29.57 12.41 -14.74
N ASN A 353 30.74 13.00 -14.97
CA ASN A 353 31.81 13.03 -13.99
C ASN A 353 31.41 13.79 -12.71
N LYS A 354 30.66 14.89 -12.84
CA LYS A 354 30.13 15.64 -11.70
C LYS A 354 29.15 14.79 -10.89
N ILE A 355 28.11 14.24 -11.53
CA ILE A 355 27.10 13.40 -10.84
C ILE A 355 27.78 12.24 -10.11
N LEU A 356 28.72 11.56 -10.74
CA LEU A 356 29.43 10.42 -10.14
C LEU A 356 30.38 10.81 -9.01
N SER A 357 30.82 12.07 -8.93
CA SER A 357 31.70 12.58 -7.86
C SER A 357 30.94 13.14 -6.66
N GLU A 358 29.65 13.41 -6.78
CA GLU A 358 28.81 13.97 -5.73
C GLU A 358 28.24 12.89 -4.81
N ASP A 359 27.96 13.24 -3.54
CA ASP A 359 27.30 12.35 -2.59
C ASP A 359 25.77 12.35 -2.82
N PRO A 360 25.19 11.25 -3.33
CA PRO A 360 23.75 11.19 -3.61
C PRO A 360 22.88 11.11 -2.34
N ILE A 361 23.45 10.81 -1.16
CA ILE A 361 22.70 10.67 0.09
C ILE A 361 22.38 12.05 0.68
N LYS A 362 23.33 12.96 0.63
CA LYS A 362 23.27 14.26 1.30
C LYS A 362 22.04 15.11 0.89
N GLY A 363 21.65 15.04 -0.36
CA GLY A 363 20.52 15.80 -0.90
C GLY A 363 19.28 14.95 -1.23
N SER A 364 19.27 13.66 -0.88
CA SER A 364 18.17 12.75 -1.23
C SER A 364 16.95 12.98 -0.35
N THR A 365 15.78 13.06 -0.97
CA THR A 365 14.48 13.01 -0.30
C THR A 365 14.14 11.59 0.17
N PHE A 366 14.73 10.58 -0.47
CA PHE A 366 14.55 9.17 -0.13
C PHE A 366 15.92 8.45 0.03
N PRO A 367 16.69 8.75 1.08
CA PRO A 367 18.06 8.25 1.25
C PRO A 367 18.16 6.74 1.41
N LEU A 368 17.03 6.05 1.63
CA LEU A 368 16.97 4.59 1.75
C LEU A 368 17.43 3.88 0.47
N ILE A 369 17.19 4.45 -0.72
CA ILE A 369 17.68 3.93 -2.00
C ILE A 369 19.18 3.67 -1.95
N ASN A 370 19.93 4.68 -1.52
CA ASN A 370 21.39 4.57 -1.48
C ASN A 370 21.92 3.67 -0.36
N ARG A 371 21.08 3.44 0.70
CA ARG A 371 21.42 2.51 1.79
C ARG A 371 21.21 1.04 1.40
N ILE A 372 20.31 0.75 0.46
CA ILE A 372 20.13 -0.59 -0.10
C ILE A 372 21.45 -1.04 -0.77
N GLY A 373 22.11 -0.13 -1.47
CA GLY A 373 23.39 -0.36 -2.15
C GLY A 373 23.26 -1.15 -3.45
N TYR A 374 24.27 -1.07 -4.29
CA TYR A 374 24.26 -1.68 -5.62
C TYR A 374 24.33 -3.21 -5.60
N THR A 375 24.61 -3.83 -4.45
CA THR A 375 24.53 -5.28 -4.24
C THR A 375 23.09 -5.81 -4.27
N LYS A 376 22.10 -4.92 -4.08
CA LYS A 376 20.66 -5.21 -4.10
C LYS A 376 19.94 -4.42 -5.19
N MET A 377 20.67 -3.89 -6.16
CA MET A 377 20.10 -3.22 -7.34
C MET A 377 20.39 -4.05 -8.57
N TYR A 378 19.40 -4.17 -9.44
CA TYR A 378 19.44 -5.04 -10.60
C TYR A 378 18.88 -4.32 -11.82
N ARG A 379 19.36 -4.63 -13.02
CA ARG A 379 18.72 -4.17 -14.24
C ARG A 379 17.31 -4.74 -14.33
N PHE A 380 16.30 -3.90 -14.50
CA PHE A 380 14.94 -4.33 -14.73
C PHE A 380 14.76 -4.71 -16.22
N GLY A 381 14.57 -5.98 -16.48
CA GLY A 381 14.49 -6.52 -17.84
C GLY A 381 13.08 -6.54 -18.42
N SER A 382 12.99 -6.97 -19.67
CA SER A 382 11.72 -7.30 -20.33
C SER A 382 11.81 -8.71 -20.91
N PRO A 383 11.09 -9.71 -20.37
CA PRO A 383 10.17 -9.64 -19.24
C PRO A 383 10.85 -9.29 -17.90
N PRO A 384 10.11 -8.74 -16.92
CA PRO A 384 10.67 -8.38 -15.63
C PRO A 384 11.09 -9.61 -14.82
N ASN A 385 12.29 -9.55 -14.23
CA ASN A 385 12.76 -10.56 -13.28
C ASN A 385 12.69 -9.98 -11.84
N TYR A 386 11.72 -10.42 -11.05
CA TYR A 386 11.58 -10.02 -9.65
C TYR A 386 12.41 -10.89 -8.68
N ASN A 387 13.05 -11.95 -9.17
CA ASN A 387 13.91 -12.86 -8.39
C ASN A 387 15.33 -12.96 -8.98
N PRO A 388 16.02 -11.81 -9.15
CA PRO A 388 17.35 -11.80 -9.72
C PRO A 388 18.37 -12.43 -8.75
N LYS A 389 19.39 -13.10 -9.28
CA LYS A 389 20.45 -13.71 -8.49
C LYS A 389 21.49 -12.66 -8.05
N PRO A 390 22.29 -12.93 -6.99
CA PRO A 390 23.34 -12.02 -6.55
C PRO A 390 24.33 -11.62 -7.65
N GLU A 391 24.62 -12.54 -8.58
CA GLU A 391 25.55 -12.33 -9.70
C GLU A 391 24.99 -11.33 -10.74
N GLU A 392 23.68 -11.14 -10.76
CA GLU A 392 22.97 -10.17 -11.63
C GLU A 392 22.90 -8.78 -11.02
N SER A 393 23.43 -8.58 -9.80
CA SER A 393 23.46 -7.26 -9.16
C SER A 393 24.36 -6.27 -9.95
N ILE A 394 24.00 -4.99 -9.89
CA ILE A 394 24.79 -3.93 -10.55
C ILE A 394 26.24 -3.96 -10.06
N GLU A 395 26.47 -4.23 -8.78
CA GLU A 395 27.82 -4.33 -8.23
C GLU A 395 28.60 -5.51 -8.82
N ALA A 396 28.01 -6.70 -8.90
CA ALA A 396 28.67 -7.87 -9.48
C ALA A 396 28.97 -7.67 -10.97
N MET A 397 28.00 -7.16 -11.73
CA MET A 397 28.16 -6.87 -13.16
C MET A 397 29.22 -5.78 -13.43
N ALA A 398 29.25 -4.74 -12.59
CA ALA A 398 30.23 -3.67 -12.72
C ALA A 398 31.65 -4.20 -12.47
N LYS A 399 31.83 -5.04 -11.46
CA LYS A 399 33.12 -5.69 -11.15
C LYS A 399 33.62 -6.55 -12.32
N GLU A 400 32.73 -7.31 -12.96
CA GLU A 400 33.06 -8.11 -14.14
C GLU A 400 33.53 -7.23 -15.32
N LYS A 401 32.91 -6.05 -15.47
CA LYS A 401 33.27 -5.08 -16.53
C LYS A 401 34.46 -4.18 -16.19
N GLY A 402 35.00 -4.25 -14.99
CA GLY A 402 36.14 -3.42 -14.55
C GLY A 402 35.77 -1.94 -14.34
N MET A 403 34.51 -1.66 -13.98
CA MET A 403 34.00 -0.31 -13.72
C MET A 403 33.37 -0.22 -12.33
N THR A 404 33.04 0.98 -11.87
CA THR A 404 32.32 1.17 -10.61
C THR A 404 30.83 0.86 -10.77
N ALA A 405 30.17 0.45 -9.68
CA ALA A 405 28.73 0.18 -9.68
C ALA A 405 27.92 1.44 -10.03
N ALA A 406 28.36 2.61 -9.57
CA ALA A 406 27.72 3.87 -9.90
C ALA A 406 27.80 4.19 -11.41
N GLU A 407 28.96 3.95 -12.05
CA GLU A 407 29.11 4.13 -13.49
C GLU A 407 28.18 3.19 -14.26
N LEU A 408 28.09 1.91 -13.87
CA LEU A 408 27.17 0.97 -14.53
C LEU A 408 25.70 1.35 -14.32
N ALA A 409 25.32 1.77 -13.12
CA ALA A 409 23.97 2.26 -12.86
C ALA A 409 23.63 3.48 -13.73
N TYR A 410 24.57 4.40 -13.87
CA TYR A 410 24.44 5.56 -14.74
C TYR A 410 24.20 5.17 -16.20
N GLU A 411 25.03 4.26 -16.71
CA GLU A 411 24.91 3.77 -18.09
C GLU A 411 23.56 3.09 -18.32
N ILE A 412 23.10 2.23 -17.41
CA ILE A 412 21.78 1.58 -17.49
C ILE A 412 20.68 2.62 -17.61
N LEU A 413 20.73 3.69 -16.83
CA LEU A 413 19.67 4.72 -16.80
C LEU A 413 19.60 5.53 -18.09
N ILE A 414 20.72 5.82 -18.75
CA ILE A 414 20.74 6.60 -20.00
C ILE A 414 20.55 5.75 -21.26
N GLU A 415 20.64 4.42 -21.16
CA GLU A 415 20.34 3.53 -22.26
C GLU A 415 18.86 3.62 -22.67
N ASN A 416 18.54 3.18 -23.89
CA ASN A 416 17.18 3.19 -24.41
C ASN A 416 16.49 4.56 -24.24
N ASP A 417 17.27 5.63 -24.51
CA ASP A 417 16.85 7.02 -24.38
C ASP A 417 16.21 7.36 -23.00
N GLY A 418 16.77 6.77 -21.94
CA GLY A 418 16.38 7.02 -20.57
C GLY A 418 15.14 6.23 -20.08
N ASN A 419 14.67 5.26 -20.86
CA ASN A 419 13.47 4.48 -20.52
C ASN A 419 13.79 3.19 -19.76
N ASN A 420 15.04 2.96 -19.38
CA ASN A 420 15.40 1.81 -18.57
C ASN A 420 15.16 2.08 -17.08
N PHE A 421 14.92 0.98 -16.35
CA PHE A 421 14.76 0.99 -14.91
C PHE A 421 15.78 0.08 -14.23
N ILE A 422 16.08 0.44 -13.00
CA ILE A 422 16.80 -0.38 -12.03
C ILE A 422 15.79 -0.88 -11.01
N TYR A 423 15.73 -2.19 -10.80
CA TYR A 423 14.92 -2.81 -9.76
C TYR A 423 15.74 -2.90 -8.47
N ALA A 424 15.17 -2.39 -7.36
CA ALA A 424 15.77 -2.47 -6.04
C ALA A 424 14.73 -3.02 -5.04
N PRO A 425 14.78 -4.31 -4.67
CA PRO A 425 13.92 -4.86 -3.63
C PRO A 425 14.21 -4.17 -2.30
N LEU A 426 13.22 -3.44 -1.79
CA LEU A 426 13.31 -2.61 -0.58
C LEU A 426 13.28 -3.49 0.68
N VAL A 427 12.41 -4.49 0.68
CA VAL A 427 12.21 -5.45 1.79
C VAL A 427 11.94 -6.84 1.24
N ASN A 428 11.95 -7.85 2.09
CA ASN A 428 11.65 -9.26 1.78
C ASN A 428 12.60 -9.92 0.77
N TYR A 429 13.84 -9.41 0.69
CA TYR A 429 14.88 -9.93 -0.21
C TYR A 429 16.29 -9.89 0.40
N ALA A 430 16.41 -9.95 1.72
CA ALA A 430 17.72 -9.92 2.37
C ALA A 430 18.60 -11.11 1.94
N ASP A 431 17.98 -12.26 1.75
CA ASP A 431 18.63 -13.53 1.41
C ASP A 431 18.67 -13.80 -0.11
N HIS A 432 18.35 -12.82 -0.97
CA HIS A 432 18.27 -12.96 -2.43
C HIS A 432 17.34 -14.10 -2.89
N THR A 433 16.24 -14.33 -2.17
CA THR A 433 15.25 -15.36 -2.48
C THR A 433 13.87 -14.97 -1.93
N PHE A 434 12.82 -15.56 -2.49
CA PHE A 434 11.43 -15.41 -1.97
C PHE A 434 11.10 -16.33 -0.79
N GLY A 435 12.10 -17.04 -0.25
CA GLY A 435 11.90 -17.96 0.87
C GLY A 435 11.23 -17.33 2.09
N VAL A 436 11.54 -16.06 2.37
CA VAL A 436 10.91 -15.30 3.45
C VAL A 436 9.42 -15.06 3.18
N CYS A 437 9.05 -14.64 1.96
CA CYS A 437 7.65 -14.44 1.58
C CYS A 437 6.85 -15.73 1.74
N LYS A 438 7.42 -16.88 1.29
CA LYS A 438 6.80 -18.20 1.45
C LYS A 438 6.54 -18.52 2.92
N LYS A 439 7.54 -18.35 3.78
CA LYS A 439 7.40 -18.62 5.23
C LYS A 439 6.32 -17.73 5.87
N MET A 440 6.25 -16.45 5.48
CA MET A 440 5.23 -15.53 5.98
C MET A 440 3.83 -15.92 5.49
N LEU A 441 3.69 -16.27 4.21
CA LEU A 441 2.41 -16.70 3.61
C LEU A 441 1.88 -18.03 4.18
N ASP A 442 2.78 -18.94 4.56
CA ASP A 442 2.41 -20.22 5.16
C ASP A 442 1.90 -20.09 6.61
N ASP A 443 2.08 -18.94 7.25
CA ASP A 443 1.59 -18.72 8.63
C ASP A 443 0.08 -18.44 8.61
N LYS A 444 -0.68 -19.31 9.29
CA LYS A 444 -2.14 -19.21 9.36
C LYS A 444 -2.67 -17.94 10.03
N ASN A 445 -1.83 -17.23 10.80
CA ASN A 445 -2.19 -15.97 11.44
C ASN A 445 -1.91 -14.77 10.54
N ALA A 446 -1.10 -14.93 9.47
CA ALA A 446 -0.83 -13.86 8.53
C ALA A 446 -2.03 -13.57 7.63
N ILE A 447 -2.13 -12.34 7.19
CA ILE A 447 -3.07 -11.88 6.17
C ILE A 447 -2.24 -11.37 5.00
N MET A 448 -2.55 -11.83 3.80
CA MET A 448 -1.89 -11.33 2.59
C MET A 448 -2.52 -9.99 2.16
N GLY A 449 -1.68 -9.05 1.78
CA GLY A 449 -2.10 -7.73 1.31
C GLY A 449 -0.90 -6.86 0.99
N LEU A 450 -1.06 -5.53 1.14
CA LEU A 450 -0.01 -4.54 0.99
C LEU A 450 0.40 -4.36 -0.47
N GLY A 451 -0.59 -4.06 -1.33
CA GLY A 451 -0.35 -3.74 -2.73
C GLY A 451 -0.03 -2.27 -2.98
N ASP A 452 -0.26 -1.41 -1.99
CA ASP A 452 -0.04 0.05 -2.07
C ASP A 452 -0.67 0.69 -3.32
N GLY A 453 -1.80 0.11 -3.80
CA GLY A 453 -2.52 0.64 -4.94
C GLY A 453 -2.95 2.09 -4.70
N GLY A 454 -2.70 2.97 -5.67
CA GLY A 454 -2.94 4.42 -5.55
C GLY A 454 -1.76 5.21 -5.02
N ALA A 455 -0.79 4.57 -4.36
CA ALA A 455 0.42 5.20 -3.84
C ALA A 455 1.65 4.98 -4.72
N HIS A 456 2.73 5.70 -4.39
CA HIS A 456 4.09 5.48 -4.91
C HIS A 456 4.17 5.41 -6.43
N VAL A 457 3.33 6.21 -7.11
CA VAL A 457 3.11 6.15 -8.56
C VAL A 457 4.37 6.38 -9.38
N GLY A 458 5.39 6.97 -8.77
CA GLY A 458 6.66 7.27 -9.41
C GLY A 458 7.75 6.21 -9.26
N PHE A 459 7.61 5.20 -8.37
CA PHE A 459 8.71 4.24 -8.13
C PHE A 459 8.35 2.88 -7.49
N ILE A 460 7.11 2.63 -7.03
CA ILE A 460 6.68 1.30 -6.53
C ILE A 460 5.53 0.76 -7.40
N LEU A 461 5.55 -0.54 -7.73
CA LEU A 461 4.55 -1.19 -8.56
C LEU A 461 4.06 -2.51 -7.96
N ASP A 462 3.63 -2.49 -6.70
CA ASP A 462 3.24 -3.72 -5.99
C ASP A 462 1.76 -4.07 -6.08
N ALA A 463 0.88 -3.18 -6.55
CA ALA A 463 -0.54 -3.45 -6.77
C ALA A 463 -0.82 -4.65 -7.71
N GLY A 464 0.17 -5.08 -8.49
CA GLY A 464 0.12 -6.29 -9.32
C GLY A 464 0.32 -7.61 -8.57
N TYR A 465 0.45 -7.61 -7.25
CA TYR A 465 0.74 -8.80 -6.45
C TYR A 465 -0.29 -9.95 -6.60
N PRO A 466 -1.59 -9.71 -6.85
CA PRO A 466 -2.53 -10.81 -7.04
C PRO A 466 -2.22 -11.65 -8.28
N THR A 467 -1.87 -10.99 -9.38
CA THR A 467 -1.40 -11.69 -10.60
C THR A 467 -0.12 -12.47 -10.31
N TRP A 468 0.83 -11.90 -9.58
CA TRP A 468 2.06 -12.59 -9.17
C TRP A 468 1.75 -13.81 -8.29
N LEU A 469 0.84 -13.69 -7.33
CA LEU A 469 0.46 -14.77 -6.43
C LEU A 469 0.01 -16.02 -7.20
N ILE A 470 -0.90 -15.87 -8.18
CA ILE A 470 -1.43 -16.99 -8.93
C ILE A 470 -0.49 -17.49 -10.04
N SER A 471 0.48 -16.68 -10.49
CA SER A 471 1.41 -17.07 -11.55
C SER A 471 2.71 -17.68 -11.02
N TYR A 472 3.10 -17.38 -9.80
CA TYR A 472 4.35 -17.84 -9.20
C TYR A 472 4.16 -18.89 -8.11
N TRP A 473 3.19 -18.70 -7.16
CA TRP A 473 2.95 -19.61 -6.03
C TRP A 473 1.90 -20.67 -6.36
#